data_a8f4ab0b85b48729631f22b03a65afa5
#
_entry.id   a8f4ab0b85b48729631f22b03a65afa5
#
_cell.length_a   1.000
_cell.length_b   1.000
_cell.length_c   1.000
_cell.angle_alpha   90.00
_cell.angle_beta   90.00
_cell.angle_gamma   90.00
#
_symmetry.space_group_name_H-M   'P 1'
#
loop_
_entity.id
_entity.type
_entity.pdbx_description
1 polymer ?
#
loop_
_entity_poly.entity_id
_entity_poly.type
_entity_poly.pdbx_seq_one_letter_code
_entity_poly.pdbx_strand_id
1 'polypeptide(L)'
;MTHGLWTLRVKVDGETVVDTIPELGYIHRGVEKICESRDYTQITPYCDRLCYASAMTWAQSYIYAAENLLGAEVPERAEYIRLIAVEMQRIASHLMWLGAYCPDVGNLTVFVWCLRDRELFLDLLQELGGSRMHYNFPRVGGIKRDLPIGFAMRARAKIEMFLERLKEYEMLLDESTIFLVRTQGVGACKAEDMVNSGVTGPNVRAAGVNYDVRWAHPYSVYDQIDGCLLYTSPSPRDS
;
A
#
# COMPACT_ATOMS: atom_id res chain seq x y z
N MET A 1 6.32 0.32 15.71
CA MET A 1 6.88 0.34 14.89
C MET A 1 7.46 1.25 13.77
N THR A 2 6.81 1.67 12.84
CA THR A 2 7.23 2.58 11.79
C THR A 2 7.39 4.01 12.24
N HIS A 3 7.68 4.18 13.46
CA HIS A 3 7.30 5.36 14.13
C HIS A 3 8.48 6.28 14.36
N GLY A 4 9.36 6.47 13.52
CA GLY A 4 10.41 7.47 13.54
C GLY A 4 10.31 8.47 12.40
N LEU A 5 9.21 8.45 11.65
CA LEU A 5 9.04 9.25 10.44
C LEU A 5 8.73 10.71 10.74
N TRP A 6 8.06 10.96 11.83
CA TRP A 6 7.64 12.28 12.30
C TRP A 6 7.36 12.26 13.80
N THR A 7 7.37 13.41 14.42
CA THR A 7 6.98 13.60 15.80
C THR A 7 5.71 14.45 15.86
N LEU A 8 4.76 14.06 16.69
CA LEU A 8 3.61 14.87 17.00
C LEU A 8 3.80 15.49 18.38
N ARG A 9 4.01 16.81 18.42
CA ARG A 9 4.02 17.56 19.66
C ARG A 9 2.58 17.92 20.02
N VAL A 10 2.12 17.43 21.16
CA VAL A 10 0.73 17.59 21.61
C VAL A 10 0.69 18.52 22.81
N LYS A 11 -0.16 19.54 22.74
CA LYS A 11 -0.50 20.38 23.88
C LYS A 11 -1.80 19.86 24.50
N VAL A 12 -1.77 19.62 25.80
CA VAL A 12 -2.91 19.07 26.54
C VAL A 12 -3.34 20.01 27.66
N ASP A 13 -4.64 19.99 27.95
CA ASP A 13 -5.23 20.58 29.16
C ASP A 13 -5.91 19.44 29.93
N GLY A 14 -5.26 18.97 30.99
CA GLY A 14 -5.58 17.70 31.60
C GLY A 14 -5.35 16.54 30.62
N GLU A 15 -6.39 15.80 30.28
CA GLU A 15 -6.39 14.72 29.28
C GLU A 15 -6.92 15.15 27.90
N THR A 16 -7.34 16.40 27.76
CA THR A 16 -7.89 16.94 26.53
C THR A 16 -6.79 17.50 25.65
N VAL A 17 -6.71 17.05 24.41
CA VAL A 17 -5.80 17.60 23.41
C VAL A 17 -6.38 18.94 22.93
N VAL A 18 -5.61 20.03 23.11
CA VAL A 18 -6.03 21.39 22.70
C VAL A 18 -5.29 21.87 21.46
N ASP A 19 -4.10 21.31 21.15
CA ASP A 19 -3.34 21.68 19.97
C ASP A 19 -2.37 20.57 19.58
N THR A 20 -2.04 20.48 18.29
CA THR A 20 -1.09 19.49 17.77
C THR A 20 -0.17 20.11 16.73
N ILE A 21 1.14 19.88 16.87
CA ILE A 21 2.14 20.37 15.93
C ILE A 21 2.93 19.17 15.37
N PRO A 22 2.74 18.82 14.08
CA PRO A 22 3.54 17.79 13.44
C PRO A 22 4.92 18.31 13.10
N GLU A 23 5.96 17.55 13.48
CA GLU A 23 7.35 17.80 13.12
C GLU A 23 7.81 16.74 12.14
N LEU A 24 8.03 17.12 10.87
CA LEU A 24 8.37 16.23 9.77
C LEU A 24 9.85 16.35 9.41
N GLY A 25 10.36 15.39 8.63
CA GLY A 25 11.70 15.49 8.04
C GLY A 25 12.76 14.56 8.63
N TYR A 26 12.44 13.76 9.65
CA TYR A 26 13.41 12.85 10.28
C TYR A 26 13.99 11.79 9.35
N ILE A 27 13.30 11.47 8.27
CA ILE A 27 13.76 10.53 7.24
C ILE A 27 14.00 11.21 5.89
N HIS A 28 14.14 12.54 5.87
CA HIS A 28 14.46 13.26 4.66
C HIS A 28 15.90 12.94 4.23
N ARG A 29 16.05 12.19 3.15
CA ARG A 29 17.34 11.69 2.66
C ARG A 29 17.85 12.43 1.42
N GLY A 30 17.18 13.50 1.01
CA GLY A 30 17.54 14.27 -0.18
C GLY A 30 17.45 13.48 -1.48
N VAL A 31 16.46 12.56 -1.61
CA VAL A 31 16.37 11.64 -2.75
C VAL A 31 16.22 12.39 -4.06
N GLU A 32 15.42 13.44 -4.11
CA GLU A 32 15.23 14.27 -5.31
C GLU A 32 16.57 14.86 -5.77
N LYS A 33 17.37 15.37 -4.84
CA LYS A 33 18.70 15.94 -5.16
C LYS A 33 19.69 14.88 -5.62
N ILE A 34 19.62 13.69 -5.07
CA ILE A 34 20.45 12.55 -5.52
C ILE A 34 20.04 12.16 -6.96
N CYS A 35 18.75 12.16 -7.29
CA CYS A 35 18.26 11.80 -8.60
C CYS A 35 18.78 12.71 -9.73
N GLU A 36 19.03 14.00 -9.45
CA GLU A 36 19.61 14.92 -10.42
C GLU A 36 20.99 14.48 -10.95
N SER A 37 21.73 13.72 -10.16
CA SER A 37 23.09 13.25 -10.46
C SER A 37 23.16 11.78 -10.90
N ARG A 38 22.02 11.15 -11.19
CA ARG A 38 21.94 9.73 -11.51
C ARG A 38 21.28 9.48 -12.85
N ASP A 39 21.65 8.37 -13.50
CA ASP A 39 20.93 7.87 -14.67
C ASP A 39 19.57 7.27 -14.28
N TYR A 40 18.60 7.29 -15.19
CA TYR A 40 17.25 6.75 -14.96
C TYR A 40 17.23 5.34 -14.35
N THR A 41 18.10 4.45 -14.82
CA THR A 41 18.20 3.07 -14.31
C THR A 41 18.74 3.00 -12.87
N GLN A 42 19.56 3.97 -12.47
CA GLN A 42 20.15 4.05 -11.14
C GLN A 42 19.17 4.64 -10.10
N ILE A 43 18.11 5.32 -10.56
CA ILE A 43 17.08 5.91 -9.68
C ILE A 43 16.11 4.84 -9.14
N THR A 44 15.81 3.80 -9.91
CA THR A 44 14.86 2.75 -9.51
C THR A 44 15.09 2.20 -8.10
N PRO A 45 16.32 1.86 -7.67
CA PRO A 45 16.57 1.40 -6.30
C PRO A 45 16.29 2.44 -5.21
N TYR A 46 16.36 3.74 -5.52
CA TYR A 46 15.97 4.79 -4.58
C TYR A 46 14.45 4.84 -4.41
N CYS A 47 13.70 4.65 -5.50
CA CYS A 47 12.24 4.60 -5.46
C CYS A 47 11.74 3.44 -4.61
N ASP A 48 12.32 2.25 -4.73
CA ASP A 48 12.02 1.10 -3.86
C ASP A 48 12.15 1.42 -2.36
N ARG A 49 13.00 2.37 -2.01
CA ARG A 49 13.33 2.73 -0.63
C ARG A 49 12.65 4.00 -0.14
N LEU A 50 11.75 4.59 -0.92
CA LEU A 50 10.93 5.71 -0.47
C LEU A 50 9.92 5.23 0.58
N CYS A 51 9.25 4.11 0.28
CA CYS A 51 8.39 3.42 1.23
C CYS A 51 8.62 1.91 1.11
N TYR A 52 9.32 1.32 2.07
CA TYR A 52 9.64 -0.12 2.03
C TYR A 52 8.41 -1.03 2.06
N ALA A 53 7.31 -0.58 2.67
CA ALA A 53 6.07 -1.34 2.71
C ALA A 53 5.40 -1.47 1.33
N SER A 54 5.62 -0.53 0.42
CA SER A 54 5.06 -0.51 -0.95
C SER A 54 6.14 -0.25 -2.02
N ALA A 55 7.32 -0.84 -1.83
CA ALA A 55 8.48 -0.67 -2.68
C ALA A 55 8.19 -0.88 -4.18
N MET A 56 7.44 -1.94 -4.50
CA MET A 56 7.07 -2.28 -5.88
C MET A 56 6.25 -1.16 -6.55
N THR A 57 5.27 -0.61 -5.82
CA THR A 57 4.39 0.45 -6.32
C THR A 57 5.16 1.75 -6.60
N TRP A 58 6.07 2.12 -5.70
CA TRP A 58 6.91 3.31 -5.89
C TRP A 58 7.86 3.17 -7.07
N ALA A 59 8.52 2.02 -7.20
CA ALA A 59 9.36 1.74 -8.36
C ALA A 59 8.56 1.77 -9.66
N GLN A 60 7.37 1.17 -9.67
CA GLN A 60 6.48 1.13 -10.84
C GLN A 60 6.03 2.52 -11.26
N SER A 61 5.66 3.39 -10.32
CA SER A 61 5.25 4.76 -10.62
C SER A 61 6.35 5.56 -11.30
N TYR A 62 7.58 5.42 -10.82
CA TYR A 62 8.75 6.04 -11.43
C TYR A 62 9.01 5.51 -12.85
N ILE A 63 8.92 4.18 -13.02
CA ILE A 63 9.17 3.53 -14.31
C ILE A 63 8.13 3.95 -15.34
N TYR A 64 6.85 4.04 -14.98
CA TYR A 64 5.82 4.56 -15.88
C TYR A 64 6.08 6.01 -16.32
N ALA A 65 6.55 6.86 -15.41
CA ALA A 65 6.92 8.22 -15.78
C ALA A 65 8.10 8.25 -16.78
N ALA A 66 9.11 7.40 -16.56
CA ALA A 66 10.25 7.28 -17.46
C ALA A 66 9.86 6.67 -18.81
N GLU A 67 9.01 5.65 -18.84
CA GLU A 67 8.50 5.01 -20.07
C GLU A 67 7.67 6.00 -20.90
N ASN A 68 6.78 6.74 -20.26
CA ASN A 68 6.00 7.78 -20.95
C ASN A 68 6.89 8.86 -21.56
N LEU A 69 7.93 9.29 -20.85
CA LEU A 69 8.87 10.29 -21.36
C LEU A 69 9.69 9.76 -22.53
N LEU A 70 10.07 8.50 -22.50
CA LEU A 70 10.88 7.84 -23.55
C LEU A 70 10.05 7.32 -24.71
N GLY A 71 8.72 7.23 -24.58
CA GLY A 71 7.86 6.54 -25.55
C GLY A 71 8.16 5.05 -25.64
N ALA A 72 8.61 4.42 -24.54
CA ALA A 72 9.00 3.03 -24.53
C ALA A 72 7.77 2.10 -24.52
N GLU A 73 7.73 1.18 -25.49
CA GLU A 73 6.71 0.13 -25.51
C GLU A 73 7.05 -1.00 -24.54
N VAL A 74 6.05 -1.46 -23.80
CA VAL A 74 6.18 -2.56 -22.85
C VAL A 74 5.39 -3.76 -23.36
N PRO A 75 5.96 -4.98 -23.39
CA PRO A 75 5.21 -6.17 -23.75
C PRO A 75 4.02 -6.40 -22.79
N GLU A 76 2.86 -6.73 -23.36
CA GLU A 76 1.62 -6.97 -22.61
C GLU A 76 1.80 -7.95 -21.45
N ARG A 77 2.50 -9.04 -21.69
CA ARG A 77 2.84 -10.03 -20.64
C ARG A 77 3.58 -9.40 -19.47
N ALA A 78 4.49 -8.47 -19.72
CA ALA A 78 5.25 -7.79 -18.68
C ALA A 78 4.34 -6.88 -17.85
N GLU A 79 3.35 -6.22 -18.48
CA GLU A 79 2.35 -5.40 -17.80
C GLU A 79 1.47 -6.22 -16.84
N TYR A 80 0.98 -7.39 -17.27
CA TYR A 80 0.25 -8.29 -16.37
C TYR A 80 1.09 -8.77 -15.19
N ILE A 81 2.36 -9.10 -15.41
CA ILE A 81 3.26 -9.53 -14.33
C ILE A 81 3.55 -8.39 -13.37
N ARG A 82 3.77 -7.17 -13.86
CA ARG A 82 3.92 -5.97 -13.05
C ARG A 82 2.69 -5.74 -12.16
N LEU A 83 1.50 -5.86 -12.75
CA LEU A 83 0.25 -5.67 -12.03
C LEU A 83 0.07 -6.71 -10.93
N ILE A 84 0.31 -7.99 -11.22
CA ILE A 84 0.27 -9.06 -10.19
C ILE A 84 1.25 -8.74 -9.06
N ALA A 85 2.46 -8.31 -9.36
CA ALA A 85 3.47 -7.99 -8.36
C ALA A 85 3.08 -6.78 -7.51
N VAL A 86 2.53 -5.72 -8.13
CA VAL A 86 2.05 -4.52 -7.43
C VAL A 86 0.88 -4.83 -6.52
N GLU A 87 -0.10 -5.61 -6.96
CA GLU A 87 -1.27 -5.95 -6.13
C GLU A 87 -0.91 -6.90 -4.98
N MET A 88 -0.03 -7.87 -5.18
CA MET A 88 0.51 -8.66 -4.07
C MET A 88 1.26 -7.79 -3.04
N GLN A 89 2.05 -6.83 -3.52
CA GLN A 89 2.71 -5.85 -2.65
C GLN A 89 1.71 -4.96 -1.92
N ARG A 90 0.61 -4.58 -2.56
CA ARG A 90 -0.46 -3.79 -1.94
C ARG A 90 -1.10 -4.55 -0.79
N ILE A 91 -1.41 -5.84 -0.96
CA ILE A 91 -1.92 -6.69 0.12
C ILE A 91 -0.91 -6.75 1.27
N ALA A 92 0.36 -7.01 0.97
CA ALA A 92 1.42 -7.04 1.97
C ALA A 92 1.59 -5.70 2.72
N SER A 93 1.37 -4.57 2.03
CA SER A 93 1.40 -3.22 2.60
C SER A 93 0.20 -2.97 3.52
N HIS A 94 -1.00 -3.37 3.12
CA HIS A 94 -2.20 -3.27 3.96
C HIS A 94 -2.08 -4.10 5.23
N LEU A 95 -1.55 -5.32 5.13
CA LEU A 95 -1.28 -6.16 6.30
C LEU A 95 -0.25 -5.52 7.23
N MET A 96 0.78 -4.87 6.68
CA MET A 96 1.76 -4.13 7.50
C MET A 96 1.12 -2.95 8.23
N TRP A 97 0.25 -2.19 7.52
CA TRP A 97 -0.48 -1.08 8.12
C TRP A 97 -1.43 -1.56 9.23
N LEU A 98 -2.28 -2.54 8.94
CA LEU A 98 -3.24 -3.07 9.91
C LEU A 98 -2.52 -3.64 11.15
N GLY A 99 -1.44 -4.38 10.91
CA GLY A 99 -0.61 -4.92 11.98
C GLY A 99 0.04 -3.84 12.85
N ALA A 100 0.46 -2.72 12.26
CA ALA A 100 1.03 -1.61 13.02
C ALA A 100 -0.03 -0.80 13.77
N TYR A 101 -1.23 -0.68 13.22
CA TYR A 101 -2.32 0.11 13.79
C TYR A 101 -3.03 -0.60 14.96
N CYS A 102 -3.30 -1.89 14.83
CA CYS A 102 -4.10 -2.63 15.80
C CYS A 102 -3.54 -2.66 17.22
N PRO A 103 -2.23 -2.77 17.47
CA PRO A 103 -1.68 -2.64 18.82
C PRO A 103 -2.00 -1.30 19.49
N ASP A 104 -1.97 -0.21 18.75
CA ASP A 104 -2.24 1.14 19.28
C ASP A 104 -3.71 1.28 19.72
N VAL A 105 -4.61 0.55 19.07
CA VAL A 105 -6.04 0.48 19.48
C VAL A 105 -6.34 -0.69 20.43
N GLY A 106 -5.31 -1.45 20.85
CA GLY A 106 -5.41 -2.46 21.90
C GLY A 106 -5.60 -3.91 21.43
N ASN A 107 -5.31 -4.21 20.15
CA ASN A 107 -5.41 -5.56 19.61
C ASN A 107 -4.05 -6.07 19.08
N LEU A 108 -3.25 -6.65 19.99
CA LEU A 108 -1.93 -7.21 19.65
C LEU A 108 -2.02 -8.50 18.81
N THR A 109 -3.09 -9.27 18.94
CA THR A 109 -3.25 -10.53 18.20
C THR A 109 -3.27 -10.29 16.70
N VAL A 110 -3.98 -9.27 16.26
CA VAL A 110 -4.03 -8.89 14.83
C VAL A 110 -2.65 -8.55 14.29
N PHE A 111 -1.79 -7.90 15.08
CA PHE A 111 -0.40 -7.62 14.68
C PHE A 111 0.36 -8.91 14.30
N VAL A 112 0.31 -9.91 15.17
CA VAL A 112 1.01 -11.18 14.94
C VAL A 112 0.44 -11.91 13.71
N TRP A 113 -0.88 -11.92 13.55
CA TRP A 113 -1.53 -12.54 12.39
C TRP A 113 -1.21 -11.81 11.08
N CYS A 114 -1.24 -10.48 11.09
CA CYS A 114 -0.86 -9.70 9.93
C CYS A 114 0.57 -10.01 9.48
N LEU A 115 1.52 -10.13 10.40
CA LEU A 115 2.89 -10.51 10.05
C LEU A 115 2.96 -11.93 9.50
N ARG A 116 2.23 -12.89 10.11
CA ARG A 116 2.14 -14.27 9.61
C ARG A 116 1.66 -14.32 8.16
N ASP A 117 0.58 -13.62 7.86
CA ASP A 117 -0.05 -13.72 6.53
C ASP A 117 0.65 -12.84 5.49
N ARG A 118 1.29 -11.77 5.93
CA ARG A 118 2.19 -10.97 5.08
C ARG A 118 3.34 -11.81 4.50
N GLU A 119 3.85 -12.80 5.25
CA GLU A 119 4.91 -13.70 4.78
C GLU A 119 4.51 -14.47 3.53
N LEU A 120 3.23 -14.85 3.37
CA LEU A 120 2.74 -15.54 2.18
C LEU A 120 3.04 -14.73 0.89
N PHE A 121 2.83 -13.42 0.97
CA PHE A 121 3.07 -12.51 -0.16
C PHE A 121 4.54 -12.14 -0.31
N LEU A 122 5.27 -11.96 0.80
CA LEU A 122 6.71 -11.67 0.74
C LEU A 122 7.52 -12.80 0.12
N ASP A 123 7.16 -14.06 0.38
CA ASP A 123 7.77 -15.22 -0.26
C ASP A 123 7.57 -15.19 -1.79
N LEU A 124 6.34 -14.88 -2.25
CA LEU A 124 6.06 -14.76 -3.68
C LEU A 124 6.82 -13.60 -4.32
N LEU A 125 6.86 -12.46 -3.65
CA LEU A 125 7.60 -11.29 -4.12
C LEU A 125 9.11 -11.53 -4.13
N GLN A 126 9.63 -12.29 -3.16
CA GLN A 126 11.03 -12.74 -3.14
C GLN A 126 11.33 -13.68 -4.30
N GLU A 127 10.42 -14.58 -4.62
CA GLU A 127 10.55 -15.49 -5.76
C GLU A 127 10.60 -14.70 -7.08
N LEU A 128 9.82 -13.61 -7.21
CA LEU A 128 9.85 -12.73 -8.38
C LEU A 128 11.10 -11.83 -8.42
N GLY A 129 11.33 -11.09 -7.36
CA GLY A 129 12.35 -10.05 -7.30
C GLY A 129 13.77 -10.57 -6.96
N GLY A 130 13.85 -11.71 -6.26
CA GLY A 130 15.10 -12.26 -5.72
C GLY A 130 15.50 -11.67 -4.39
N SER A 131 14.71 -10.75 -3.84
CA SER A 131 14.89 -10.13 -2.53
C SER A 131 13.56 -10.10 -1.80
N ARG A 132 13.59 -10.30 -0.48
CA ARG A 132 12.40 -10.25 0.38
C ARG A 132 11.79 -8.85 0.48
N MET A 133 12.62 -7.82 0.36
CA MET A 133 12.24 -6.41 0.34
C MET A 133 13.11 -5.67 -0.67
N HIS A 134 12.64 -4.52 -1.18
CA HIS A 134 13.39 -3.73 -2.16
C HIS A 134 13.72 -4.54 -3.42
N TYR A 135 12.69 -4.95 -4.12
CA TYR A 135 12.73 -5.97 -5.18
C TYR A 135 13.46 -5.52 -6.43
N ASN A 136 13.44 -4.20 -6.72
CA ASN A 136 14.00 -3.64 -7.94
C ASN A 136 13.59 -4.50 -9.17
N PHE A 137 12.32 -4.89 -9.22
CA PHE A 137 11.78 -5.85 -10.15
C PHE A 137 11.27 -5.22 -11.46
N PRO A 138 10.43 -4.16 -11.43
CA PRO A 138 10.06 -3.45 -12.63
C PRO A 138 11.30 -2.77 -13.24
N ARG A 139 11.35 -2.69 -14.56
CA ARG A 139 12.41 -2.06 -15.35
C ARG A 139 11.79 -1.25 -16.46
N VAL A 140 12.46 -0.22 -16.91
CA VAL A 140 12.04 0.51 -18.11
C VAL A 140 11.98 -0.47 -19.28
N GLY A 141 10.85 -0.55 -19.95
CA GLY A 141 10.57 -1.48 -21.06
C GLY A 141 10.15 -2.89 -20.62
N GLY A 142 9.91 -3.16 -19.31
CA GLY A 142 9.45 -4.47 -18.88
C GLY A 142 9.76 -4.83 -17.41
N ILE A 143 10.25 -6.03 -17.21
CA ILE A 143 10.52 -6.63 -15.90
C ILE A 143 11.91 -7.27 -15.88
N LYS A 144 12.45 -7.46 -14.68
CA LYS A 144 13.77 -8.03 -14.45
C LYS A 144 13.89 -9.47 -14.96
N ARG A 145 12.84 -10.27 -14.83
CA ARG A 145 12.74 -11.67 -15.25
C ARG A 145 11.29 -12.11 -15.33
N ASP A 146 11.02 -13.13 -16.13
CA ASP A 146 9.69 -13.74 -16.27
C ASP A 146 9.30 -14.53 -15.01
N LEU A 147 8.04 -14.97 -14.95
CA LEU A 147 7.52 -15.79 -13.86
C LEU A 147 8.27 -17.12 -13.75
N PRO A 148 8.68 -17.53 -12.56
CA PRO A 148 9.23 -18.86 -12.32
C PRO A 148 8.20 -19.96 -12.65
N ILE A 149 8.67 -21.13 -13.04
CA ILE A 149 7.83 -22.29 -13.35
C ILE A 149 6.93 -22.61 -12.13
N GLY A 150 5.63 -22.75 -12.36
CA GLY A 150 4.64 -23.06 -11.33
C GLY A 150 4.29 -21.89 -10.38
N PHE A 151 4.80 -20.70 -10.64
CA PHE A 151 4.52 -19.51 -9.81
C PHE A 151 3.02 -19.23 -9.65
N ALA A 152 2.27 -19.24 -10.77
CA ALA A 152 0.83 -18.95 -10.74
C ALA A 152 0.04 -19.92 -9.84
N MET A 153 0.42 -21.20 -9.85
CA MET A 153 -0.21 -22.22 -8.98
C MET A 153 0.10 -21.94 -7.49
N ARG A 154 1.35 -21.64 -7.17
CA ARG A 154 1.74 -21.30 -5.78
C ARG A 154 1.09 -20.01 -5.30
N ALA A 155 1.04 -19.00 -6.15
CA ALA A 155 0.39 -17.73 -5.84
C ALA A 155 -1.10 -17.93 -5.56
N ARG A 156 -1.81 -18.68 -6.41
CA ARG A 156 -3.22 -19.02 -6.22
C ARG A 156 -3.45 -19.72 -4.87
N ALA A 157 -2.69 -20.76 -4.58
CA ALA A 157 -2.82 -21.50 -3.31
C ALA A 157 -2.60 -20.61 -2.08
N LYS A 158 -1.61 -19.70 -2.12
CA LYS A 158 -1.35 -18.75 -1.03
C LYS A 158 -2.46 -17.69 -0.89
N ILE A 159 -3.03 -17.23 -2.00
CA ILE A 159 -4.16 -16.30 -2.00
C ILE A 159 -5.41 -16.97 -1.43
N GLU A 160 -5.74 -18.19 -1.85
CA GLU A 160 -6.88 -18.95 -1.33
C GLU A 160 -6.74 -19.17 0.19
N MET A 161 -5.56 -19.56 0.65
CA MET A 161 -5.27 -19.66 2.09
C MET A 161 -5.47 -18.33 2.83
N PHE A 162 -5.05 -17.22 2.24
CA PHE A 162 -5.24 -15.90 2.84
C PHE A 162 -6.71 -15.50 2.90
N LEU A 163 -7.49 -15.76 1.85
CA LEU A 163 -8.92 -15.47 1.82
C LEU A 163 -9.69 -16.20 2.92
N GLU A 164 -9.34 -17.45 3.21
CA GLU A 164 -9.94 -18.18 4.34
C GLU A 164 -9.58 -17.53 5.70
N ARG A 165 -8.33 -17.08 5.85
CA ARG A 165 -7.87 -16.42 7.08
C ARG A 165 -8.42 -15.01 7.24
N LEU A 166 -8.87 -14.36 6.17
CA LEU A 166 -9.42 -13.00 6.23
C LEU A 166 -10.66 -12.96 7.14
N LYS A 167 -11.46 -14.01 7.18
CA LYS A 167 -12.60 -14.16 8.08
C LYS A 167 -12.21 -14.09 9.58
N GLU A 168 -11.01 -14.54 9.91
CA GLU A 168 -10.48 -14.45 11.29
C GLU A 168 -10.22 -12.99 11.69
N TYR A 169 -9.78 -12.14 10.74
CA TYR A 169 -9.58 -10.70 10.99
C TYR A 169 -10.91 -9.97 11.18
N GLU A 170 -11.89 -10.26 10.33
CA GLU A 170 -13.24 -9.70 10.45
C GLU A 170 -13.83 -10.01 11.82
N MET A 171 -13.79 -11.25 12.26
CA MET A 171 -14.26 -11.65 13.58
C MET A 171 -13.52 -10.93 14.72
N LEU A 172 -12.19 -10.80 14.63
CA LEU A 172 -11.39 -10.16 15.69
C LEU A 172 -11.56 -8.64 15.77
N LEU A 173 -11.93 -8.00 14.70
CA LEU A 173 -12.07 -6.54 14.62
C LEU A 173 -13.53 -6.12 14.76
N ASP A 174 -14.43 -6.70 13.99
CA ASP A 174 -15.82 -6.27 13.94
C ASP A 174 -16.62 -6.67 15.17
N GLU A 175 -16.22 -7.74 15.87
CA GLU A 175 -16.83 -8.16 17.13
C GLU A 175 -16.12 -7.57 18.36
N SER A 176 -15.01 -6.87 18.19
CA SER A 176 -14.24 -6.31 19.31
C SER A 176 -14.82 -4.99 19.80
N THR A 177 -15.51 -5.01 20.93
CA THR A 177 -16.05 -3.80 21.57
C THR A 177 -14.97 -2.73 21.79
N ILE A 178 -13.75 -3.12 22.20
CA ILE A 178 -12.65 -2.18 22.44
C ILE A 178 -12.23 -1.50 21.13
N PHE A 179 -12.11 -2.27 20.04
CA PHE A 179 -11.76 -1.75 18.74
C PHE A 179 -12.84 -0.78 18.24
N LEU A 180 -14.11 -1.18 18.30
CA LEU A 180 -15.23 -0.38 17.84
C LEU A 180 -15.35 0.95 18.61
N VAL A 181 -15.28 0.94 19.93
CA VAL A 181 -15.35 2.16 20.74
C VAL A 181 -14.20 3.13 20.47
N ARG A 182 -13.02 2.62 20.12
CA ARG A 182 -11.85 3.44 19.84
C ARG A 182 -11.75 3.94 18.39
N THR A 183 -12.53 3.40 17.48
CA THR A 183 -12.46 3.73 16.05
C THR A 183 -13.73 4.37 15.51
N GLN A 184 -14.90 3.96 15.96
CA GLN A 184 -16.17 4.49 15.47
C GLN A 184 -16.35 5.96 15.86
N GLY A 185 -16.62 6.80 14.85
CA GLY A 185 -16.83 8.23 15.05
C GLY A 185 -15.57 9.03 15.38
N VAL A 186 -14.41 8.40 15.45
CA VAL A 186 -13.13 9.06 15.73
C VAL A 186 -12.44 9.45 14.42
N GLY A 187 -12.07 10.74 14.30
CA GLY A 187 -11.37 11.24 13.12
C GLY A 187 -12.24 11.31 11.86
N ALA A 188 -13.55 11.37 11.99
CA ALA A 188 -14.46 11.52 10.87
C ALA A 188 -14.23 12.87 10.18
N CYS A 189 -13.91 12.82 8.87
CA CYS A 189 -13.66 14.00 8.04
C CYS A 189 -14.74 14.13 6.97
N LYS A 190 -15.08 15.37 6.63
CA LYS A 190 -16.00 15.63 5.51
C LYS A 190 -15.33 15.35 4.17
N ALA A 191 -16.09 14.86 3.21
CA ALA A 191 -15.60 14.61 1.86
C ALA A 191 -14.95 15.85 1.22
N GLU A 192 -15.54 17.02 1.40
CA GLU A 192 -15.04 18.29 0.88
C GLU A 192 -13.65 18.64 1.45
N ASP A 193 -13.47 18.49 2.77
CA ASP A 193 -12.19 18.77 3.43
C ASP A 193 -11.09 17.82 2.95
N MET A 194 -11.44 16.55 2.75
CA MET A 194 -10.52 15.53 2.24
C MET A 194 -10.07 15.84 0.81
N VAL A 195 -11.00 16.21 -0.06
CA VAL A 195 -10.69 16.57 -1.46
C VAL A 195 -9.85 17.84 -1.50
N ASN A 196 -10.22 18.88 -0.75
CA ASN A 196 -9.50 20.15 -0.70
C ASN A 196 -8.07 20.00 -0.13
N SER A 197 -7.87 19.01 0.76
CA SER A 197 -6.56 18.67 1.29
C SER A 197 -5.73 17.73 0.39
N GLY A 198 -6.24 17.35 -0.78
CA GLY A 198 -5.55 16.46 -1.72
C GLY A 198 -5.45 15.02 -1.25
N VAL A 199 -6.31 14.57 -0.33
CA VAL A 199 -6.33 13.19 0.15
C VAL A 199 -6.84 12.26 -0.94
N THR A 200 -6.20 11.12 -1.11
CA THR A 200 -6.55 10.11 -2.12
C THR A 200 -6.63 8.71 -1.51
N GLY A 201 -7.03 7.73 -2.31
CA GLY A 201 -7.04 6.32 -1.95
C GLY A 201 -8.14 5.93 -0.96
N PRO A 202 -7.88 4.97 -0.05
CA PRO A 202 -8.91 4.44 0.86
C PRO A 202 -9.56 5.51 1.74
N ASN A 203 -8.79 6.49 2.21
CA ASN A 203 -9.29 7.52 3.12
C ASN A 203 -10.34 8.41 2.45
N VAL A 204 -10.12 8.86 1.22
CA VAL A 204 -11.11 9.68 0.50
C VAL A 204 -12.36 8.87 0.15
N ARG A 205 -12.21 7.58 -0.15
CA ARG A 205 -13.35 6.69 -0.37
C ARG A 205 -14.15 6.46 0.92
N ALA A 206 -13.48 6.29 2.05
CA ALA A 206 -14.13 6.21 3.37
C ALA A 206 -14.92 7.47 3.72
N ALA A 207 -14.52 8.64 3.23
CA ALA A 207 -15.29 9.88 3.35
C ALA A 207 -16.49 9.98 2.38
N GLY A 208 -16.76 8.95 1.58
CA GLY A 208 -17.89 8.87 0.65
C GLY A 208 -17.62 9.40 -0.76
N VAL A 209 -16.37 9.70 -1.10
CA VAL A 209 -15.97 10.11 -2.47
C VAL A 209 -15.68 8.87 -3.31
N ASN A 210 -16.50 8.62 -4.31
CA ASN A 210 -16.33 7.50 -5.23
C ASN A 210 -15.24 7.82 -6.27
N TYR A 211 -13.97 7.74 -5.85
CA TYR A 211 -12.83 7.98 -6.72
C TYR A 211 -11.71 6.97 -6.48
N ASP A 212 -11.33 6.28 -7.54
CA ASP A 212 -10.14 5.44 -7.59
C ASP A 212 -9.42 5.67 -8.92
N VAL A 213 -8.16 6.07 -8.85
CA VAL A 213 -7.35 6.39 -10.03
C VAL A 213 -7.21 5.21 -11.01
N ARG A 214 -7.27 3.98 -10.51
CA ARG A 214 -7.18 2.76 -11.34
C ARG A 214 -8.34 2.63 -12.32
N TRP A 215 -9.50 3.22 -11.99
CA TRP A 215 -10.71 3.22 -12.81
C TRP A 215 -10.98 4.57 -13.46
N ALA A 216 -10.71 5.66 -12.74
CA ALA A 216 -10.95 7.01 -13.27
C ALA A 216 -9.95 7.37 -14.37
N HIS A 217 -8.71 6.90 -14.24
CA HIS A 217 -7.61 7.12 -15.18
C HIS A 217 -6.78 5.83 -15.30
N PRO A 218 -7.32 4.79 -15.96
CA PRO A 218 -6.66 3.49 -16.04
C PRO A 218 -5.23 3.58 -16.57
N TYR A 219 -4.36 2.82 -15.96
CA TYR A 219 -2.97 2.66 -16.36
C TYR A 219 -2.61 1.17 -16.38
N SER A 220 -1.54 0.79 -17.08
CA SER A 220 -1.20 -0.61 -17.30
C SER A 220 -2.37 -1.37 -17.95
N VAL A 221 -2.79 -2.47 -17.38
CA VAL A 221 -3.89 -3.31 -17.85
C VAL A 221 -5.12 -3.28 -16.92
N TYR A 222 -5.28 -2.23 -16.12
CA TYR A 222 -6.46 -2.10 -15.24
C TYR A 222 -7.77 -1.97 -16.01
N ASP A 223 -7.76 -1.41 -17.21
CA ASP A 223 -8.89 -1.31 -18.12
C ASP A 223 -9.36 -2.67 -18.69
N GLN A 224 -8.50 -3.68 -18.63
CA GLN A 224 -8.74 -5.03 -19.14
C GLN A 224 -9.23 -6.00 -18.03
N ILE A 225 -9.31 -5.52 -16.79
CA ILE A 225 -9.70 -6.34 -15.65
C ILE A 225 -11.13 -6.02 -15.28
N ASP A 226 -12.02 -7.02 -15.44
CA ASP A 226 -13.36 -6.96 -14.87
C ASP A 226 -13.26 -7.03 -13.35
N GLY A 227 -13.37 -5.90 -12.69
CA GLY A 227 -13.28 -5.87 -11.26
C GLY A 227 -13.88 -4.63 -10.65
N CYS A 228 -14.79 -4.83 -9.74
CA CYS A 228 -15.29 -3.81 -8.85
C CYS A 228 -14.36 -3.72 -7.64
N LEU A 229 -13.21 -3.03 -7.79
CA LEU A 229 -12.31 -2.73 -6.66
C LEU A 229 -12.82 -1.56 -5.80
N LEU A 230 -13.97 -0.99 -6.13
CA LEU A 230 -14.57 0.16 -5.44
C LEU A 230 -15.15 -0.20 -4.07
N TYR A 231 -15.46 -1.46 -3.81
CA TYR A 231 -16.12 -1.91 -2.58
C TYR A 231 -15.17 -2.37 -1.47
N THR A 232 -13.92 -1.95 -1.47
CA THR A 232 -12.97 -2.33 -0.43
C THR A 232 -13.00 -1.42 0.82
N SER A 233 -13.86 -0.41 0.83
CA SER A 233 -14.16 0.38 2.04
C SER A 233 -15.66 0.39 2.23
N PRO A 234 -16.20 0.03 3.40
CA PRO A 234 -17.62 0.18 3.69
C PRO A 234 -18.03 1.63 3.47
N SER A 235 -19.08 1.82 2.70
CA SER A 235 -19.68 3.14 2.53
C SER A 235 -20.29 3.58 3.86
N PRO A 236 -20.23 4.88 4.22
CA PRO A 236 -20.98 5.41 5.38
C PRO A 236 -22.48 5.16 5.29
N ARG A 237 -22.99 4.62 4.16
CA ARG A 237 -24.40 4.25 3.97
C ARG A 237 -24.71 2.83 4.42
N ASP A 238 -23.69 2.03 4.73
CA ASP A 238 -23.84 0.61 5.10
C ASP A 238 -23.67 0.40 6.63
N SER A 239 -23.64 1.48 7.40
CA SER A 239 -23.63 1.52 8.88
C SER A 239 -24.92 2.07 9.45
#